data_67e3c21f4e8b1698e8b93abb5fc029e8
#
_entry.id   67e3c21f4e8b1698e8b93abb5fc029e8
#
_cell.length_a   1.000
_cell.length_b   1.000
_cell.length_c   1.000
_cell.angle_alpha   90.00
_cell.angle_beta   90.00
_cell.angle_gamma   90.00
#
_symmetry.space_group_name_H-M   'P 1'
#
loop_
_entity.id
_entity.type
_entity.pdbx_description
1 polymer ?
#
loop_
_entity_poly.entity_id
_entity_poly.type
_entity_poly.pdbx_seq_one_letter_code
_entity_poly.pdbx_strand_id
1 'polypeptide(L)'
;MEGLNMPIESMLCYISIIRKYPSDYLSVARLGSILNTMQDYEGAISLTEGYRQMDSTNVEVNRQNALAYCLHKNYPMAIKRYQDLTSQGDSTLLTCYYLGVSYYATKEYFKARDWLLKAKSRQSPSANLLYYLGRSCSKTLWKQDGIEYLNQAIDQTIPTDSIMERLYFGLADCYKEAKQTREQIKAIKEQYKYAPDRHILLYNMAFLSDKIKDTKATERYLQAFLRTKSQQKAIELQQDSDVEEEEPAPRIDYYKSAANKLESIRKEKFFKGEK
;
A
#
# COMPACT_ATOMS: atom_id res chain seq x y z
N MET A 1 30.21 5.74 5.50
CA MET A 1 30.22 4.80 6.65
C MET A 1 30.06 5.48 8.01
N GLU A 2 30.24 6.80 8.13
CA GLU A 2 30.10 7.53 9.41
C GLU A 2 28.67 7.63 9.95
N GLY A 3 27.64 7.58 9.09
CA GLY A 3 26.25 7.70 9.53
C GLY A 3 25.63 6.47 10.20
N LEU A 4 26.26 5.29 10.12
CA LEU A 4 25.77 4.04 10.72
C LEU A 4 26.32 3.78 12.14
N ASN A 5 27.40 4.45 12.53
CA ASN A 5 27.99 4.24 13.87
C ASN A 5 27.22 4.98 14.97
N MET A 6 26.64 6.15 14.70
CA MET A 6 25.91 6.93 15.70
C MET A 6 24.68 6.22 16.31
N PRO A 7 23.85 5.49 15.53
CA PRO A 7 22.74 4.73 16.11
C PRO A 7 23.20 3.61 17.04
N ILE A 8 24.26 2.89 16.71
CA ILE A 8 24.77 1.75 17.49
C ILE A 8 25.35 2.24 18.83
N GLU A 9 26.16 3.31 18.82
CA GLU A 9 26.69 3.91 20.03
C GLU A 9 25.58 4.41 20.96
N SER A 10 24.56 5.08 20.38
CA SER A 10 23.40 5.52 21.13
C SER A 10 22.63 4.35 21.76
N MET A 11 22.45 3.24 21.01
CA MET A 11 21.82 2.01 21.54
C MET A 11 22.58 1.45 22.74
N LEU A 12 23.92 1.35 22.66
CA LEU A 12 24.75 0.83 23.75
C LEU A 12 24.65 1.71 25.01
N CYS A 13 24.61 3.04 24.83
CA CYS A 13 24.38 3.98 25.92
C CYS A 13 23.01 3.75 26.59
N TYR A 14 21.91 3.68 25.80
CA TYR A 14 20.58 3.45 26.36
C TYR A 14 20.45 2.08 27.03
N ILE A 15 21.04 1.03 26.46
CA ILE A 15 21.07 -0.32 27.08
C ILE A 15 21.79 -0.26 28.43
N SER A 16 22.90 0.46 28.51
CA SER A 16 23.67 0.62 29.75
C SER A 16 22.86 1.37 30.84
N ILE A 17 22.13 2.43 30.43
CA ILE A 17 21.25 3.18 31.33
C ILE A 17 20.10 2.30 31.82
N ILE A 18 19.41 1.59 30.92
CA ILE A 18 18.27 0.73 31.28
C ILE A 18 18.68 -0.41 32.20
N ARG A 19 19.86 -1.01 32.01
CA ARG A 19 20.40 -2.02 32.92
C ARG A 19 20.58 -1.50 34.36
N LYS A 20 21.00 -0.24 34.47
CA LYS A 20 21.22 0.39 35.79
C LYS A 20 19.93 0.99 36.37
N TYR A 21 19.08 1.52 35.51
CA TYR A 21 17.83 2.21 35.85
C TYR A 21 16.69 1.71 34.98
N PRO A 22 16.09 0.53 35.32
CA PRO A 22 15.03 -0.08 34.49
C PRO A 22 13.76 0.78 34.36
N SER A 23 13.54 1.71 35.29
CA SER A 23 12.38 2.64 35.28
C SER A 23 12.61 3.91 34.45
N ASP A 24 13.79 4.10 33.84
CA ASP A 24 14.05 5.26 32.99
C ASP A 24 13.33 5.14 31.65
N TYR A 25 12.08 5.63 31.65
CA TYR A 25 11.20 5.57 30.48
C TYR A 25 11.77 6.29 29.25
N LEU A 26 12.55 7.37 29.45
CA LEU A 26 13.13 8.11 28.33
C LEU A 26 14.11 7.23 27.56
N SER A 27 15.02 6.55 28.23
CA SER A 27 15.95 5.61 27.60
C SER A 27 15.22 4.46 26.92
N VAL A 28 14.19 3.91 27.55
CA VAL A 28 13.35 2.84 26.96
C VAL A 28 12.64 3.36 25.69
N ALA A 29 12.02 4.53 25.73
CA ALA A 29 11.34 5.11 24.58
C ALA A 29 12.33 5.44 23.45
N ARG A 30 13.50 5.98 23.75
CA ARG A 30 14.54 6.28 22.75
C ARG A 30 15.10 5.02 22.11
N LEU A 31 15.42 4.00 22.91
CA LEU A 31 15.87 2.72 22.37
C LEU A 31 14.78 2.05 21.53
N GLY A 32 13.52 2.07 21.98
CA GLY A 32 12.39 1.57 21.21
C GLY A 32 12.23 2.30 19.87
N SER A 33 12.43 3.61 19.84
CA SER A 33 12.41 4.40 18.59
C SER A 33 13.54 3.99 17.63
N ILE A 34 14.75 3.77 18.14
CA ILE A 34 15.89 3.31 17.34
C ILE A 34 15.61 1.93 16.76
N LEU A 35 15.14 0.98 17.58
CA LEU A 35 14.78 -0.38 17.14
C LEU A 35 13.69 -0.35 16.05
N ASN A 36 12.65 0.47 16.22
CA ASN A 36 11.63 0.68 15.19
C ASN A 36 12.22 1.20 13.87
N THR A 37 13.17 2.15 13.95
CA THR A 37 13.83 2.71 12.77
C THR A 37 14.74 1.69 12.09
N MET A 38 15.39 0.82 12.86
CA MET A 38 16.22 -0.27 12.36
C MET A 38 15.41 -1.48 11.88
N GLN A 39 14.08 -1.41 11.96
CA GLN A 39 13.15 -2.49 11.61
C GLN A 39 13.23 -3.73 12.53
N ASP A 40 13.87 -3.60 13.69
CA ASP A 40 13.84 -4.61 14.76
C ASP A 40 12.56 -4.42 15.61
N TYR A 41 11.43 -4.76 15.01
CA TYR A 41 10.13 -4.56 15.65
C TYR A 41 9.92 -5.49 16.83
N GLU A 42 10.44 -6.72 16.77
CA GLU A 42 10.36 -7.69 17.87
C GLU A 42 11.16 -7.24 19.08
N GLY A 43 12.36 -6.73 18.86
CA GLY A 43 13.17 -6.12 19.90
C GLY A 43 12.47 -4.90 20.54
N ALA A 44 11.87 -4.04 19.73
CA ALA A 44 11.11 -2.89 20.20
C ALA A 44 9.89 -3.31 21.03
N ILE A 45 9.13 -4.35 20.58
CA ILE A 45 7.99 -4.89 21.32
C ILE A 45 8.46 -5.48 22.65
N SER A 46 9.47 -6.33 22.64
CA SER A 46 9.99 -6.99 23.86
C SER A 46 10.45 -5.96 24.89
N LEU A 47 11.23 -4.97 24.48
CA LEU A 47 11.73 -3.89 25.33
C LEU A 47 10.56 -3.11 25.98
N THR A 48 9.62 -2.66 25.14
CA THR A 48 8.53 -1.78 25.59
C THR A 48 7.47 -2.56 26.39
N GLU A 49 7.16 -3.81 26.08
CA GLU A 49 6.30 -4.65 26.89
C GLU A 49 6.94 -4.97 28.26
N GLY A 50 8.27 -5.20 28.30
CA GLY A 50 9.00 -5.34 29.56
C GLY A 50 8.83 -4.13 30.46
N TYR A 51 8.96 -2.92 29.93
CA TYR A 51 8.71 -1.68 30.71
C TYR A 51 7.25 -1.57 31.13
N ARG A 52 6.29 -1.92 30.26
CA ARG A 52 4.86 -1.84 30.56
C ARG A 52 4.38 -2.73 31.72
N GLN A 53 5.17 -3.74 32.08
CA GLN A 53 4.91 -4.54 33.31
C GLN A 53 5.11 -3.71 34.58
N MET A 54 5.95 -2.67 34.53
CA MET A 54 6.21 -1.75 35.65
C MET A 54 5.28 -0.54 35.59
N ASP A 55 5.15 0.06 34.41
CA ASP A 55 4.29 1.22 34.15
C ASP A 55 3.61 1.11 32.78
N SER A 56 2.36 0.70 32.80
CA SER A 56 1.54 0.57 31.58
C SER A 56 0.93 1.88 31.09
N THR A 57 1.10 2.98 31.85
CA THR A 57 0.46 4.28 31.56
C THR A 57 1.41 5.27 30.87
N ASN A 58 2.70 4.96 30.81
CA ASN A 58 3.67 5.87 30.22
C ASN A 58 3.43 6.08 28.72
N VAL A 59 3.06 7.31 28.35
CA VAL A 59 2.66 7.67 26.97
C VAL A 59 3.81 7.50 25.98
N GLU A 60 5.04 7.91 26.36
CA GLU A 60 6.18 7.88 25.43
C GLU A 60 6.58 6.43 25.06
N VAL A 61 6.64 5.55 26.04
CA VAL A 61 6.92 4.12 25.82
C VAL A 61 5.76 3.47 25.05
N ASN A 62 4.51 3.79 25.41
CA ASN A 62 3.33 3.26 24.75
C ASN A 62 3.25 3.65 23.27
N ARG A 63 3.68 4.87 22.89
CA ARG A 63 3.78 5.27 21.48
C ARG A 63 4.72 4.38 20.70
N GLN A 64 5.92 4.08 21.27
CA GLN A 64 6.89 3.21 20.59
C GLN A 64 6.38 1.76 20.50
N ASN A 65 5.72 1.27 21.55
CA ASN A 65 5.10 -0.05 21.58
C ASN A 65 4.00 -0.18 20.52
N ALA A 66 3.08 0.78 20.45
CA ALA A 66 2.01 0.80 19.46
C ALA A 66 2.55 0.87 18.03
N LEU A 67 3.59 1.69 17.80
CA LEU A 67 4.26 1.81 16.51
C LEU A 67 4.93 0.50 16.12
N ALA A 68 5.64 -0.16 17.03
CA ALA A 68 6.29 -1.44 16.78
C ALA A 68 5.28 -2.50 16.34
N TYR A 69 4.15 -2.66 17.05
CA TYR A 69 3.08 -3.57 16.63
C TYR A 69 2.52 -3.23 15.25
N CYS A 70 2.32 -1.94 14.94
CA CYS A 70 1.83 -1.51 13.64
C CYS A 70 2.80 -1.85 12.51
N LEU A 71 4.10 -1.56 12.69
CA LEU A 71 5.15 -1.82 11.71
C LEU A 71 5.41 -3.33 11.55
N HIS A 72 5.30 -4.09 12.64
CA HIS A 72 5.34 -5.57 12.62
C HIS A 72 4.06 -6.20 12.03
N LYS A 73 3.11 -5.38 11.58
CA LYS A 73 1.82 -5.79 10.98
C LYS A 73 0.88 -6.54 11.94
N ASN A 74 1.13 -6.49 13.25
CA ASN A 74 0.19 -6.97 14.25
C ASN A 74 -0.85 -5.87 14.54
N TYR A 75 -1.72 -5.63 13.57
CA TYR A 75 -2.69 -4.55 13.62
C TYR A 75 -3.70 -4.65 14.77
N PRO A 76 -4.19 -5.84 15.17
CA PRO A 76 -5.08 -5.94 16.33
C PRO A 76 -4.44 -5.42 17.62
N MET A 77 -3.16 -5.76 17.88
CA MET A 77 -2.43 -5.25 19.03
C MET A 77 -2.11 -3.77 18.88
N ALA A 78 -1.72 -3.30 17.70
CA ALA A 78 -1.52 -1.89 17.42
C ALA A 78 -2.77 -1.06 17.72
N ILE A 79 -3.95 -1.50 17.26
CA ILE A 79 -5.24 -0.85 17.55
C ILE A 79 -5.46 -0.76 19.05
N LYS A 80 -5.28 -1.86 19.79
CA LYS A 80 -5.45 -1.87 21.24
C LYS A 80 -4.53 -0.84 21.91
N ARG A 81 -3.24 -0.82 21.58
CA ARG A 81 -2.26 0.09 22.16
C ARG A 81 -2.55 1.57 21.81
N TYR A 82 -2.95 1.85 20.56
CA TYR A 82 -3.34 3.20 20.17
C TYR A 82 -4.64 3.64 20.81
N GLN A 83 -5.60 2.74 21.04
CA GLN A 83 -6.81 3.04 21.81
C GLN A 83 -6.49 3.36 23.27
N ASP A 84 -5.58 2.62 23.91
CA ASP A 84 -5.09 2.93 25.24
C ASP A 84 -4.49 4.35 25.29
N LEU A 85 -3.66 4.73 24.32
CA LEU A 85 -3.08 6.07 24.18
C LEU A 85 -4.15 7.15 24.02
N THR A 86 -5.14 6.91 23.14
CA THR A 86 -6.21 7.89 22.92
C THR A 86 -7.11 8.05 24.13
N SER A 87 -7.33 7.00 24.92
CA SER A 87 -8.07 7.08 26.19
C SER A 87 -7.35 7.91 27.26
N GLN A 88 -6.01 8.00 27.17
CA GLN A 88 -5.17 8.85 28.00
C GLN A 88 -5.06 10.30 27.46
N GLY A 89 -5.79 10.64 26.38
CA GLY A 89 -5.79 11.96 25.78
C GLY A 89 -4.74 12.18 24.68
N ASP A 90 -3.92 11.16 24.32
CA ASP A 90 -2.99 11.27 23.23
C ASP A 90 -3.72 11.26 21.89
N SER A 91 -3.79 12.42 21.26
CA SER A 91 -4.40 12.61 19.95
C SER A 91 -3.42 13.27 18.97
N THR A 92 -2.13 12.95 19.09
CA THR A 92 -1.11 13.46 18.16
C THR A 92 -1.37 12.99 16.74
N LEU A 93 -0.77 13.70 15.76
CA LEU A 93 -0.86 13.32 14.34
C LEU A 93 -0.45 11.86 14.14
N LEU A 94 0.68 11.44 14.72
CA LEU A 94 1.21 10.08 14.53
C LEU A 94 0.29 9.02 15.13
N THR A 95 -0.24 9.26 16.33
CA THR A 95 -1.19 8.35 16.99
C THR A 95 -2.46 8.19 16.14
N CYS A 96 -3.06 9.30 15.69
CA CYS A 96 -4.24 9.25 14.83
C CYS A 96 -3.95 8.58 13.48
N TYR A 97 -2.79 8.87 12.87
CA TYR A 97 -2.39 8.31 11.59
C TYR A 97 -2.20 6.78 11.64
N TYR A 98 -1.37 6.29 12.57
CA TYR A 98 -1.10 4.86 12.65
C TYR A 98 -2.29 4.05 13.17
N LEU A 99 -3.15 4.62 14.01
CA LEU A 99 -4.42 4.01 14.38
C LEU A 99 -5.34 3.89 13.16
N GLY A 100 -5.43 4.93 12.34
CA GLY A 100 -6.18 4.91 11.09
C GLY A 100 -5.62 3.89 10.09
N VAL A 101 -4.30 3.80 9.93
CA VAL A 101 -3.64 2.79 9.09
C VAL A 101 -3.92 1.38 9.60
N SER A 102 -3.88 1.16 10.91
CA SER A 102 -4.18 -0.14 11.51
C SER A 102 -5.62 -0.57 11.26
N TYR A 103 -6.60 0.34 11.40
CA TYR A 103 -7.99 0.08 11.03
C TYR A 103 -8.17 -0.16 9.53
N TYR A 104 -7.43 0.54 8.67
CA TYR A 104 -7.45 0.26 7.24
C TYR A 104 -6.97 -1.17 6.94
N ALA A 105 -5.89 -1.61 7.57
CA ALA A 105 -5.33 -2.93 7.40
C ALA A 105 -6.28 -4.04 7.89
N THR A 106 -7.06 -3.80 8.95
CA THR A 106 -8.12 -4.71 9.42
C THR A 106 -9.45 -4.57 8.69
N LYS A 107 -9.49 -3.76 7.61
CA LYS A 107 -10.68 -3.50 6.78
C LYS A 107 -11.82 -2.76 7.50
N GLU A 108 -11.56 -2.14 8.63
CA GLU A 108 -12.51 -1.29 9.36
C GLU A 108 -12.52 0.14 8.78
N TYR A 109 -12.90 0.26 7.51
CA TYR A 109 -12.67 1.46 6.69
C TYR A 109 -13.36 2.72 7.21
N PHE A 110 -14.51 2.62 7.89
CA PHE A 110 -15.18 3.77 8.52
C PHE A 110 -14.32 4.34 9.65
N LYS A 111 -13.84 3.48 10.55
CA LYS A 111 -12.95 3.90 11.64
C LYS A 111 -11.62 4.42 11.11
N ALA A 112 -11.06 3.76 10.09
CA ALA A 112 -9.84 4.20 9.43
C ALA A 112 -9.98 5.64 8.90
N ARG A 113 -11.05 5.92 8.15
CA ARG A 113 -11.36 7.26 7.65
C ARG A 113 -11.44 8.30 8.78
N ASP A 114 -12.19 8.00 9.83
CA ASP A 114 -12.41 8.96 10.92
C ASP A 114 -11.11 9.32 11.64
N TRP A 115 -10.24 8.34 11.90
CA TRP A 115 -8.94 8.58 12.52
C TRP A 115 -7.96 9.29 11.58
N LEU A 116 -7.96 8.95 10.28
CA LEU A 116 -7.14 9.64 9.29
C LEU A 116 -7.60 11.08 9.05
N LEU A 117 -8.90 11.39 9.14
CA LEU A 117 -9.40 12.77 9.13
C LEU A 117 -8.93 13.54 10.34
N LYS A 118 -8.94 12.92 11.54
CA LYS A 118 -8.36 13.55 12.74
C LYS A 118 -6.86 13.83 12.56
N ALA A 119 -6.11 12.90 11.96
CA ALA A 119 -4.71 13.13 11.63
C ALA A 119 -4.53 14.31 10.66
N LYS A 120 -5.34 14.35 9.58
CA LYS A 120 -5.33 15.44 8.57
C LYS A 120 -5.59 16.80 9.19
N SER A 121 -6.45 16.92 10.19
CA SER A 121 -6.79 18.19 10.86
C SER A 121 -5.66 18.75 11.73
N ARG A 122 -4.60 17.97 12.01
CA ARG A 122 -3.49 18.38 12.90
C ARG A 122 -2.36 19.10 12.19
N GLN A 123 -2.13 18.75 10.92
CA GLN A 123 -1.06 19.32 10.10
C GLN A 123 -1.36 19.11 8.62
N SER A 124 -0.66 19.84 7.73
CA SER A 124 -0.69 19.58 6.29
C SER A 124 -0.46 18.10 6.01
N PRO A 125 -1.38 17.44 5.27
CA PRO A 125 -1.35 16.01 5.10
C PRO A 125 -0.20 15.59 4.20
N SER A 126 0.53 14.53 4.57
CA SER A 126 1.50 13.88 3.69
C SER A 126 0.78 13.05 2.61
N ALA A 127 1.47 12.78 1.49
CA ALA A 127 0.94 11.93 0.43
C ALA A 127 0.53 10.53 0.95
N ASN A 128 1.24 9.96 1.91
CA ASN A 128 0.88 8.69 2.53
C ASN A 128 -0.42 8.79 3.34
N LEU A 129 -0.62 9.86 4.10
CA LEU A 129 -1.88 10.08 4.84
C LEU A 129 -3.05 10.21 3.85
N LEU A 130 -2.89 11.02 2.81
CA LEU A 130 -3.89 11.20 1.76
C LEU A 130 -4.18 9.88 1.01
N TYR A 131 -3.17 9.05 0.78
CA TYR A 131 -3.34 7.73 0.18
C TYR A 131 -4.24 6.83 1.03
N TYR A 132 -3.94 6.64 2.31
CA TYR A 132 -4.75 5.78 3.18
C TYR A 132 -6.15 6.36 3.41
N LEU A 133 -6.28 7.68 3.52
CA LEU A 133 -7.57 8.36 3.63
C LEU A 133 -8.41 8.15 2.36
N GLY A 134 -7.84 8.39 1.18
CA GLY A 134 -8.50 8.17 -0.09
C GLY A 134 -8.94 6.72 -0.28
N ARG A 135 -8.07 5.79 0.04
CA ARG A 135 -8.37 4.34 0.00
C ARG A 135 -9.48 3.95 0.98
N SER A 136 -9.50 4.53 2.18
CA SER A 136 -10.57 4.28 3.15
C SER A 136 -11.91 4.85 2.67
N CYS A 137 -11.89 6.06 2.12
CA CYS A 137 -13.07 6.71 1.54
C CYS A 137 -13.64 5.88 0.38
N SER A 138 -12.80 5.32 -0.49
CA SER A 138 -13.26 4.51 -1.64
C SER A 138 -14.03 3.25 -1.24
N LYS A 139 -13.72 2.67 -0.07
CA LYS A 139 -14.40 1.47 0.48
C LYS A 139 -15.63 1.80 1.33
N THR A 140 -15.99 3.07 1.42
CA THR A 140 -17.14 3.59 2.17
C THR A 140 -18.07 4.39 1.28
N LEU A 141 -18.85 5.29 1.84
CA LEU A 141 -19.81 6.12 1.08
C LEU A 141 -19.16 7.33 0.40
N TRP A 142 -17.94 7.72 0.81
CA TRP A 142 -17.25 8.94 0.38
C TRP A 142 -16.28 8.70 -0.79
N LYS A 143 -16.79 8.06 -1.86
CA LYS A 143 -15.94 7.63 -2.99
C LYS A 143 -15.34 8.82 -3.76
N GLN A 144 -16.10 9.90 -3.89
CA GLN A 144 -15.64 11.11 -4.58
C GLN A 144 -14.51 11.79 -3.78
N ASP A 145 -14.70 11.94 -2.45
CA ASP A 145 -13.63 12.45 -1.58
C ASP A 145 -12.37 11.59 -1.68
N GLY A 146 -12.56 10.26 -1.81
CA GLY A 146 -11.44 9.32 -2.00
C GLY A 146 -10.63 9.60 -3.26
N ILE A 147 -11.29 9.93 -4.36
CA ILE A 147 -10.65 10.32 -5.62
C ILE A 147 -9.87 11.63 -5.43
N GLU A 148 -10.48 12.61 -4.77
CA GLU A 148 -9.85 13.91 -4.51
C GLU A 148 -8.60 13.78 -3.65
N TYR A 149 -8.65 13.00 -2.56
CA TYR A 149 -7.47 12.78 -1.70
C TYR A 149 -6.34 12.07 -2.45
N LEU A 150 -6.65 11.13 -3.33
CA LEU A 150 -5.61 10.45 -4.12
C LEU A 150 -5.00 11.36 -5.19
N ASN A 151 -5.79 12.22 -5.83
CA ASN A 151 -5.24 13.23 -6.73
C ASN A 151 -4.33 14.20 -5.97
N GLN A 152 -4.74 14.70 -4.79
CA GLN A 152 -3.88 15.52 -3.94
C GLN A 152 -2.57 14.80 -3.55
N ALA A 153 -2.63 13.49 -3.28
CA ALA A 153 -1.43 12.71 -2.99
C ALA A 153 -0.49 12.64 -4.19
N ILE A 154 -1.02 12.46 -5.40
CA ILE A 154 -0.25 12.45 -6.66
C ILE A 154 0.43 13.80 -6.88
N ASP A 155 -0.31 14.91 -6.74
CA ASP A 155 0.18 16.26 -6.98
C ASP A 155 1.30 16.67 -6.00
N GLN A 156 1.28 16.13 -4.77
CA GLN A 156 2.27 16.43 -3.73
C GLN A 156 3.50 15.52 -3.77
N THR A 157 3.48 14.46 -4.58
CA THR A 157 4.53 13.44 -4.56
C THR A 157 5.63 13.78 -5.55
N ILE A 158 6.89 13.69 -5.10
CA ILE A 158 8.05 13.66 -6.01
C ILE A 158 7.97 12.31 -6.75
N PRO A 159 7.86 12.31 -8.09
CA PRO A 159 7.64 11.09 -8.85
C PRO A 159 8.80 10.10 -8.68
N THR A 160 8.48 8.94 -8.10
CA THR A 160 9.29 7.72 -8.22
C THR A 160 8.37 6.60 -8.70
N ASP A 161 8.90 5.70 -9.52
CA ASP A 161 8.09 4.69 -10.20
C ASP A 161 7.22 3.88 -9.22
N SER A 162 7.81 3.41 -8.12
CA SER A 162 7.11 2.62 -7.11
C SER A 162 6.00 3.41 -6.38
N ILE A 163 6.24 4.68 -6.05
CA ILE A 163 5.23 5.50 -5.35
C ILE A 163 4.10 5.88 -6.31
N MET A 164 4.43 6.28 -7.52
CA MET A 164 3.43 6.66 -8.53
C MET A 164 2.59 5.46 -8.97
N GLU A 165 3.21 4.29 -9.17
CA GLU A 165 2.48 3.04 -9.44
C GLU A 165 1.44 2.75 -8.36
N ARG A 166 1.83 2.85 -7.08
CA ARG A 166 0.92 2.63 -5.94
C ARG A 166 -0.21 3.66 -5.88
N LEU A 167 0.08 4.93 -6.12
CA LEU A 167 -0.92 6.00 -6.10
C LEU A 167 -1.95 5.82 -7.23
N TYR A 168 -1.50 5.55 -8.45
CA TYR A 168 -2.41 5.30 -9.59
C TYR A 168 -3.18 3.98 -9.45
N PHE A 169 -2.60 2.94 -8.86
CA PHE A 169 -3.35 1.75 -8.46
C PHE A 169 -4.50 2.10 -7.50
N GLY A 170 -4.21 2.89 -6.46
CA GLY A 170 -5.20 3.36 -5.51
C GLY A 170 -6.32 4.17 -6.18
N LEU A 171 -5.95 5.08 -7.08
CA LEU A 171 -6.89 5.92 -7.83
C LEU A 171 -7.78 5.07 -8.77
N ALA A 172 -7.19 4.08 -9.47
CA ALA A 172 -7.95 3.16 -10.32
C ALA A 172 -8.98 2.35 -9.51
N ASP A 173 -8.62 1.91 -8.29
CA ASP A 173 -9.55 1.20 -7.41
C ASP A 173 -10.67 2.13 -6.89
N CYS A 174 -10.39 3.40 -6.60
CA CYS A 174 -11.41 4.38 -6.26
C CYS A 174 -12.40 4.61 -7.41
N TYR A 175 -11.92 4.78 -8.64
CA TYR A 175 -12.78 4.90 -9.82
C TYR A 175 -13.62 3.64 -10.07
N LYS A 176 -13.06 2.45 -9.81
CA LYS A 176 -13.81 1.19 -9.87
C LYS A 176 -14.97 1.19 -8.88
N GLU A 177 -14.73 1.55 -7.63
CA GLU A 177 -15.77 1.62 -6.58
C GLU A 177 -16.81 2.71 -6.88
N ALA A 178 -16.39 3.81 -7.52
CA ALA A 178 -17.28 4.87 -7.99
C ALA A 178 -18.01 4.55 -9.29
N LYS A 179 -17.74 3.36 -9.91
CA LYS A 179 -18.29 2.93 -11.21
C LYS A 179 -17.94 3.87 -12.37
N GLN A 180 -16.85 4.59 -12.27
CA GLN A 180 -16.32 5.53 -13.28
C GLN A 180 -15.30 4.80 -14.17
N THR A 181 -15.81 3.93 -15.07
CA THR A 181 -14.96 3.01 -15.84
C THR A 181 -13.99 3.72 -16.79
N ARG A 182 -14.38 4.85 -17.39
CA ARG A 182 -13.48 5.60 -18.30
C ARG A 182 -12.29 6.18 -17.56
N GLU A 183 -12.54 6.77 -16.40
CA GLU A 183 -11.53 7.35 -15.50
C GLU A 183 -10.63 6.25 -14.93
N GLN A 184 -11.21 5.08 -14.61
CA GLN A 184 -10.45 3.90 -14.19
C GLN A 184 -9.45 3.47 -15.26
N ILE A 185 -9.84 3.39 -16.53
CA ILE A 185 -8.93 3.07 -17.64
C ILE A 185 -7.79 4.07 -17.74
N LYS A 186 -8.08 5.38 -17.59
CA LYS A 186 -7.04 6.41 -17.59
C LYS A 186 -6.05 6.23 -16.45
N ALA A 187 -6.54 5.97 -15.24
CA ALA A 187 -5.69 5.74 -14.08
C ALA A 187 -4.80 4.49 -14.25
N ILE A 188 -5.34 3.39 -14.79
CA ILE A 188 -4.55 2.17 -15.10
C ILE A 188 -3.51 2.47 -16.18
N LYS A 189 -3.84 3.32 -17.17
CA LYS A 189 -2.88 3.71 -18.22
C LYS A 189 -1.72 4.52 -17.62
N GLU A 190 -1.99 5.44 -16.69
CA GLU A 190 -0.94 6.15 -15.97
C GLU A 190 -0.13 5.18 -15.09
N GLN A 191 -0.79 4.26 -14.36
CA GLN A 191 -0.11 3.22 -13.60
C GLN A 191 0.86 2.41 -14.46
N TYR A 192 0.46 2.03 -15.69
CA TYR A 192 1.29 1.25 -16.61
C TYR A 192 2.57 1.98 -17.05
N LYS A 193 2.59 3.32 -17.06
CA LYS A 193 3.81 4.08 -17.36
C LYS A 193 4.90 3.87 -16.31
N TYR A 194 4.49 3.67 -15.05
CA TYR A 194 5.40 3.47 -13.91
C TYR A 194 5.66 1.98 -13.57
N ALA A 195 4.94 1.07 -14.22
CA ALA A 195 5.11 -0.37 -14.08
C ALA A 195 4.89 -1.07 -15.45
N PRO A 196 5.74 -0.81 -16.46
CA PRO A 196 5.54 -1.31 -17.82
C PRO A 196 5.74 -2.83 -17.96
N ASP A 197 6.40 -3.47 -17.02
CA ASP A 197 6.57 -4.91 -16.87
C ASP A 197 5.30 -5.62 -16.39
N ARG A 198 4.37 -4.89 -15.77
CA ARG A 198 3.07 -5.43 -15.33
C ARG A 198 2.08 -5.54 -16.49
N HIS A 199 2.37 -6.40 -17.43
CA HIS A 199 1.60 -6.57 -18.69
C HIS A 199 0.12 -6.88 -18.47
N ILE A 200 -0.27 -7.46 -17.33
CA ILE A 200 -1.68 -7.71 -16.98
C ILE A 200 -2.52 -6.43 -16.97
N LEU A 201 -1.92 -5.26 -16.77
CA LEU A 201 -2.61 -3.98 -16.82
C LEU A 201 -3.17 -3.69 -18.22
N LEU A 202 -2.49 -4.14 -19.29
CA LEU A 202 -2.99 -4.04 -20.66
C LEU A 202 -4.26 -4.88 -20.85
N TYR A 203 -4.27 -6.11 -20.32
CA TYR A 203 -5.46 -6.96 -20.35
C TYR A 203 -6.62 -6.34 -19.58
N ASN A 204 -6.35 -5.79 -18.40
CA ASN A 204 -7.36 -5.10 -17.59
C ASN A 204 -7.96 -3.89 -18.32
N MET A 205 -7.14 -3.09 -19.00
CA MET A 205 -7.63 -1.98 -19.83
C MET A 205 -8.47 -2.47 -21.00
N ALA A 206 -8.10 -3.58 -21.65
CA ALA A 206 -8.91 -4.18 -22.70
C ALA A 206 -10.27 -4.64 -22.19
N PHE A 207 -10.30 -5.35 -21.07
CA PHE A 207 -11.53 -5.83 -20.44
C PHE A 207 -12.48 -4.68 -20.07
N LEU A 208 -11.94 -3.61 -19.49
CA LEU A 208 -12.73 -2.43 -19.13
C LEU A 208 -13.22 -1.66 -20.36
N SER A 209 -12.41 -1.58 -21.43
CA SER A 209 -12.81 -0.96 -22.71
C SER A 209 -13.94 -1.75 -23.37
N ASP A 210 -13.89 -3.07 -23.34
CA ASP A 210 -14.98 -3.92 -23.85
C ASP A 210 -16.30 -3.69 -23.07
N LYS A 211 -16.21 -3.56 -21.74
CA LYS A 211 -17.34 -3.27 -20.87
C LYS A 211 -18.05 -1.96 -21.24
N ILE A 212 -17.33 -0.95 -21.69
CA ILE A 212 -17.90 0.33 -22.16
C ILE A 212 -18.15 0.36 -23.68
N LYS A 213 -18.01 -0.78 -24.36
CA LYS A 213 -18.22 -0.97 -25.80
C LYS A 213 -17.27 -0.11 -26.68
N ASP A 214 -16.08 0.22 -26.17
CA ASP A 214 -15.03 0.86 -26.96
C ASP A 214 -14.18 -0.24 -27.66
N THR A 215 -14.72 -0.74 -28.78
CA THR A 215 -14.10 -1.83 -29.54
C THR A 215 -12.70 -1.45 -30.03
N LYS A 216 -12.47 -0.21 -30.42
CA LYS A 216 -11.13 0.24 -30.91
C LYS A 216 -10.09 0.19 -29.81
N ALA A 217 -10.42 0.68 -28.63
CA ALA A 217 -9.52 0.59 -27.46
C ALA A 217 -9.30 -0.86 -27.03
N THR A 218 -10.37 -1.68 -27.02
CA THR A 218 -10.30 -3.11 -26.71
C THR A 218 -9.30 -3.82 -27.60
N GLU A 219 -9.43 -3.67 -28.92
CA GLU A 219 -8.49 -4.29 -29.88
C GLU A 219 -7.06 -3.84 -29.66
N ARG A 220 -6.85 -2.53 -29.51
CA ARG A 220 -5.52 -1.94 -29.29
C ARG A 220 -4.83 -2.54 -28.06
N TYR A 221 -5.56 -2.63 -26.94
CA TYR A 221 -4.98 -3.15 -25.69
C TYR A 221 -4.78 -4.67 -25.73
N LEU A 222 -5.68 -5.44 -26.37
CA LEU A 222 -5.49 -6.88 -26.56
C LEU A 222 -4.27 -7.17 -27.45
N GLN A 223 -4.11 -6.43 -28.56
CA GLN A 223 -2.93 -6.56 -29.42
C GLN A 223 -1.64 -6.23 -28.69
N ALA A 224 -1.65 -5.14 -27.89
CA ALA A 224 -0.48 -4.77 -27.08
C ALA A 224 -0.15 -5.87 -26.06
N PHE A 225 -1.15 -6.42 -25.36
CA PHE A 225 -0.97 -7.51 -24.41
C PHE A 225 -0.42 -8.78 -25.08
N LEU A 226 -0.97 -9.18 -26.24
CA LEU A 226 -0.51 -10.39 -26.96
C LEU A 226 0.93 -10.27 -27.45
N ARG A 227 1.40 -9.06 -27.78
CA ARG A 227 2.81 -8.83 -28.15
C ARG A 227 3.78 -9.09 -27.00
N THR A 228 3.36 -8.93 -25.75
CA THR A 228 4.23 -9.17 -24.59
C THR A 228 4.54 -10.65 -24.38
N LYS A 229 3.72 -11.57 -24.92
CA LYS A 229 3.96 -13.01 -24.83
C LYS A 229 5.26 -13.43 -25.51
N SER A 230 5.56 -12.85 -26.66
CA SER A 230 6.81 -13.11 -27.38
C SER A 230 8.04 -12.56 -26.64
N GLN A 231 7.88 -11.46 -25.93
CA GLN A 231 8.94 -10.87 -25.12
C GLN A 231 9.23 -11.72 -23.88
N GLN A 232 8.20 -12.23 -23.20
CA GLN A 232 8.35 -13.14 -22.05
C GLN A 232 9.04 -14.45 -22.45
N LYS A 233 8.62 -15.09 -23.55
CA LYS A 233 9.31 -16.28 -24.07
C LYS A 233 10.78 -16.04 -24.38
N ALA A 234 11.13 -14.87 -24.91
CA ALA A 234 12.53 -14.53 -25.19
C ALA A 234 13.36 -14.35 -23.92
N ILE A 235 12.74 -13.85 -22.82
CA ILE A 235 13.40 -13.70 -21.50
C ILE A 235 13.53 -15.07 -20.82
N GLU A 236 12.50 -15.92 -20.87
CA GLU A 236 12.52 -17.28 -20.32
C GLU A 236 13.59 -18.14 -20.98
N LEU A 237 13.75 -18.06 -22.32
CA LEU A 237 14.81 -18.75 -23.06
C LEU A 237 16.24 -18.28 -22.73
N GLN A 238 16.39 -17.09 -22.14
CA GLN A 238 17.69 -16.56 -21.68
C GLN A 238 18.00 -16.93 -20.21
N GLN A 239 16.99 -17.37 -19.44
CA GLN A 239 17.11 -17.69 -18.02
C GLN A 239 17.08 -19.21 -17.74
N ASP A 240 17.02 -20.06 -18.78
CA ASP A 240 16.90 -21.50 -18.63
C ASP A 240 18.21 -22.11 -18.13
N SER A 241 18.30 -22.25 -16.81
CA SER A 241 19.16 -23.23 -16.12
C SER A 241 18.50 -23.65 -14.80
N ASP A 242 18.00 -24.88 -14.79
CA ASP A 242 17.83 -25.74 -13.63
C ASP A 242 16.89 -25.30 -12.48
N VAL A 243 15.56 -25.33 -12.70
CA VAL A 243 14.58 -25.50 -11.61
C VAL A 243 13.50 -26.48 -12.05
N GLU A 244 13.36 -27.59 -11.34
CA GLU A 244 12.24 -28.53 -11.50
C GLU A 244 10.92 -27.83 -11.14
N GLU A 245 9.97 -27.83 -12.09
CA GLU A 245 8.66 -27.21 -11.94
C GLU A 245 7.71 -28.13 -11.15
N GLU A 246 7.25 -27.67 -9.97
CA GLU A 246 6.00 -28.16 -9.38
C GLU A 246 4.80 -27.71 -10.23
N GLU A 247 3.86 -28.62 -10.53
CA GLU A 247 2.66 -28.33 -11.33
C GLU A 247 1.85 -27.19 -10.69
N PRO A 248 1.66 -26.05 -11.37
CA PRO A 248 0.90 -24.94 -10.84
C PRO A 248 -0.62 -25.22 -10.93
N ALA A 249 -1.35 -24.81 -9.89
CA ALA A 249 -2.81 -24.79 -9.90
C ALA A 249 -3.40 -24.13 -11.18
N PRO A 250 -4.61 -24.49 -11.65
CA PRO A 250 -5.16 -24.02 -12.91
C PRO A 250 -5.22 -22.49 -12.95
N ARG A 251 -4.27 -21.89 -13.64
CA ARG A 251 -4.20 -20.45 -13.86
C ARG A 251 -5.03 -20.09 -15.09
N ILE A 252 -5.84 -19.03 -14.99
CA ILE A 252 -6.55 -18.48 -16.14
C ILE A 252 -5.51 -18.08 -17.18
N ASP A 253 -5.54 -18.73 -18.35
CA ASP A 253 -4.67 -18.34 -19.48
C ASP A 253 -5.20 -17.05 -20.10
N TYR A 254 -4.74 -15.92 -19.56
CA TYR A 254 -5.10 -14.60 -20.05
C TYR A 254 -4.73 -14.38 -21.53
N TYR A 255 -3.66 -14.99 -22.02
CA TYR A 255 -3.26 -14.87 -23.43
C TYR A 255 -4.22 -15.60 -24.35
N LYS A 256 -4.68 -16.80 -23.97
CA LYS A 256 -5.69 -17.54 -24.72
C LYS A 256 -7.03 -16.79 -24.72
N SER A 257 -7.43 -16.26 -23.56
CA SER A 257 -8.64 -15.44 -23.43
C SER A 257 -8.58 -14.18 -24.30
N ALA A 258 -7.45 -13.48 -24.30
CA ALA A 258 -7.22 -12.29 -25.11
C ALA A 258 -7.26 -12.60 -26.63
N ALA A 259 -6.65 -13.72 -27.05
CA ALA A 259 -6.65 -14.14 -28.46
C ALA A 259 -8.06 -14.48 -28.95
N ASN A 260 -8.82 -15.25 -28.15
CA ASN A 260 -10.20 -15.62 -28.48
C ASN A 260 -11.11 -14.38 -28.60
N LYS A 261 -10.97 -13.42 -27.67
CA LYS A 261 -11.76 -12.19 -27.71
C LYS A 261 -11.42 -11.34 -28.94
N LEU A 262 -10.13 -11.22 -29.27
CA LEU A 262 -9.69 -10.48 -30.46
C LEU A 262 -10.22 -11.11 -31.77
N GLU A 263 -10.23 -12.44 -31.83
CA GLU A 263 -10.82 -13.16 -32.98
C GLU A 263 -12.33 -12.93 -33.09
N SER A 264 -13.05 -12.95 -31.97
CA SER A 264 -14.49 -12.64 -31.94
C SER A 264 -14.78 -11.23 -32.48
N ILE A 265 -14.01 -10.22 -32.05
CA ILE A 265 -14.16 -8.85 -32.53
C ILE A 265 -13.92 -8.75 -34.04
N ARG A 266 -12.89 -9.46 -34.57
CA ARG A 266 -12.59 -9.47 -36.00
C ARG A 266 -13.69 -10.12 -36.82
N LYS A 267 -14.29 -11.23 -36.32
CA LYS A 267 -15.44 -11.88 -36.95
C LYS A 267 -16.64 -10.96 -37.00
N GLU A 268 -16.96 -10.27 -35.87
CA GLU A 268 -18.08 -9.32 -35.82
C GLU A 268 -17.90 -8.16 -36.84
N LYS A 269 -16.70 -7.60 -36.95
CA LYS A 269 -16.39 -6.55 -37.93
C LYS A 269 -16.54 -7.06 -39.36
N PHE A 270 -16.02 -8.25 -39.66
CA PHE A 270 -16.16 -8.86 -40.97
C PHE A 270 -17.63 -9.00 -41.38
N PHE A 271 -18.48 -9.50 -40.49
CA PHE A 271 -19.93 -9.64 -40.77
C PHE A 271 -20.67 -8.29 -40.89
N LYS A 272 -20.15 -7.22 -40.28
CA LYS A 272 -20.70 -5.86 -40.44
C LYS A 272 -20.13 -5.09 -41.62
N GLY A 273 -19.21 -5.66 -42.39
CA GLY A 273 -18.54 -4.98 -43.49
C GLY A 273 -17.62 -3.83 -43.08
N GLU A 274 -17.22 -3.79 -41.81
CA GLU A 274 -16.29 -2.79 -41.27
C GLU A 274 -14.85 -3.27 -41.52
N LYS A 275 -14.02 -2.42 -42.16
CA LYS A 275 -12.59 -2.71 -42.38
C LYS A 275 -11.74 -2.37 -41.16
#